data_b91e2fe5e6249664b4430333927bb371
#
_entry.id   b91e2fe5e6249664b4430333927bb371
#
_cell.length_a   1.000
_cell.length_b   1.000
_cell.length_c   1.000
_cell.angle_alpha   90.00
_cell.angle_beta   90.00
_cell.angle_gamma   90.00
#
_symmetry.space_group_name_H-M   'P 1'
#
loop_
_entity.id
_entity.type
_entity.pdbx_description
1 polymer ?
#
loop_
_entity_poly.entity_id
_entity_poly.type
_entity_poly.pdbx_seq_one_letter_code
_entity_poly.pdbx_strand_id
1 'polypeptide(L)'
;AADRVPAFVLPQHPSGVMTLSAAHPVYCCPLREREPILRLAKSALVTVYPLPDTRLLMVVNIHAVNFSLGVDVYSKQLLPIGDQIAHHSGPIIMAGDFNAWSRPRMNALYRFAREMSLREVRFNDDQRKKAFGRPLDFVFYRGLSVHDASVLVTRASDHNPLLVEFSPGK
;
A
#
# COMPACT_ATOMS: atom_id res chain seq x y z
N ALA A 1 -4.42 0.09 -18.22
CA ALA A 1 -5.62 -0.10 -17.39
C ALA A 1 -5.59 0.85 -16.21
N ALA A 2 -6.75 1.26 -15.72
CA ALA A 2 -6.91 2.10 -14.55
C ALA A 2 -7.94 1.44 -13.62
N ASP A 3 -7.47 0.97 -12.47
CA ASP A 3 -8.30 0.34 -11.46
C ASP A 3 -8.37 1.24 -10.24
N ARG A 4 -9.58 1.53 -9.76
CA ARG A 4 -9.81 2.47 -8.67
C ARG A 4 -10.83 1.96 -7.67
N VAL A 5 -10.61 2.27 -6.40
CA VAL A 5 -11.58 2.07 -5.33
C VAL A 5 -11.87 3.41 -4.68
N PRO A 6 -13.05 4.00 -4.91
CA PRO A 6 -13.43 5.20 -4.20
C PRO A 6 -13.67 4.86 -2.72
N ALA A 7 -13.02 5.59 -1.83
CA ALA A 7 -13.27 5.54 -0.39
C ALA A 7 -14.52 6.34 -0.03
N PHE A 8 -14.69 7.47 -0.70
CA PHE A 8 -15.81 8.39 -0.51
C PHE A 8 -16.18 9.02 -1.85
N VAL A 9 -17.46 9.11 -2.14
CA VAL A 9 -17.98 9.76 -3.34
C VAL A 9 -18.83 10.95 -2.90
N LEU A 10 -18.22 12.14 -2.85
CA LEU A 10 -18.99 13.35 -3.04
C LEU A 10 -19.36 13.44 -4.52
N PRO A 11 -20.54 14.00 -4.89
CA PRO A 11 -20.98 14.04 -6.28
C PRO A 11 -19.96 14.64 -7.26
N GLN A 12 -18.99 15.43 -6.76
CA GLN A 12 -18.01 16.14 -7.58
C GLN A 12 -16.54 15.77 -7.30
N HIS A 13 -16.23 15.06 -6.19
CA HIS A 13 -14.85 14.77 -5.78
C HIS A 13 -14.72 13.36 -5.17
N PRO A 14 -14.63 12.31 -6.01
CA PRO A 14 -14.35 10.97 -5.49
C PRO A 14 -12.93 10.92 -4.90
N SER A 15 -12.79 10.43 -3.68
CA SER A 15 -11.49 10.13 -3.07
C SER A 15 -11.32 8.61 -2.91
N GLY A 16 -10.08 8.13 -2.96
CA GLY A 16 -9.78 6.70 -2.83
C GLY A 16 -8.39 6.36 -3.32
N VAL A 17 -8.14 5.09 -3.58
CA VAL A 17 -6.91 4.61 -4.22
C VAL A 17 -7.17 4.25 -5.67
N MET A 18 -6.16 4.47 -6.52
CA MET A 18 -6.20 4.12 -7.93
C MET A 18 -4.87 3.49 -8.34
N THR A 19 -4.93 2.38 -9.04
CA THR A 19 -3.78 1.75 -9.66
C THR A 19 -3.85 1.94 -11.17
N LEU A 20 -2.78 2.48 -11.76
CA LEU A 20 -2.60 2.59 -13.20
C LEU A 20 -1.58 1.56 -13.66
N SER A 21 -1.87 0.84 -14.73
CA SER A 21 -1.02 -0.21 -15.27
C SER A 21 -1.07 -0.23 -16.79
N ALA A 22 0.06 -0.58 -17.43
CA ALA A 22 0.11 -0.88 -18.86
C ALA A 22 -0.60 -2.21 -19.20
N ALA A 23 -0.69 -3.13 -18.23
CA ALA A 23 -1.38 -4.41 -18.38
C ALA A 23 -2.77 -4.40 -17.75
N HIS A 24 -3.66 -5.27 -18.20
CA HIS A 24 -4.94 -5.52 -17.55
C HIS A 24 -4.76 -6.52 -16.40
N PRO A 25 -5.36 -6.28 -15.21
CA PRO A 25 -5.33 -7.25 -14.13
C PRO A 25 -6.22 -8.46 -14.47
N VAL A 26 -5.79 -9.63 -14.03
CA VAL A 26 -6.61 -10.86 -14.08
C VAL A 26 -7.50 -11.02 -12.84
N TYR A 27 -7.22 -10.25 -11.80
CA TYR A 27 -8.00 -10.18 -10.56
C TYR A 27 -7.98 -8.77 -9.99
N CYS A 28 -9.11 -8.34 -9.43
CA CYS A 28 -9.26 -7.03 -8.80
C CYS A 28 -10.20 -7.15 -7.59
N CYS A 29 -9.71 -6.78 -6.41
CA CYS A 29 -10.49 -6.81 -5.16
C CYS A 29 -10.41 -5.47 -4.43
N PRO A 30 -11.52 -4.72 -4.40
CA PRO A 30 -11.63 -3.49 -3.62
C PRO A 30 -11.93 -3.80 -2.15
N LEU A 31 -11.16 -3.19 -1.24
CA LEU A 31 -11.33 -3.29 0.20
C LEU A 31 -11.60 -1.91 0.78
N ARG A 32 -12.53 -1.82 1.74
CA ARG A 32 -12.90 -0.55 2.40
C ARG A 32 -13.00 -0.74 3.90
N GLU A 33 -12.48 0.23 4.65
CA GLU A 33 -12.63 0.33 6.09
C GLU A 33 -13.07 1.76 6.46
N ARG A 34 -13.92 1.92 7.46
CA ARG A 34 -14.41 3.22 7.92
C ARG A 34 -13.65 3.67 9.16
N GLU A 35 -13.21 4.93 9.14
CA GLU A 35 -12.65 5.57 10.32
C GLU A 35 -13.74 5.79 11.37
N PRO A 36 -13.48 5.43 12.64
CA PRO A 36 -14.50 5.53 13.70
C PRO A 36 -14.95 6.96 13.99
N ILE A 37 -14.04 7.93 13.91
CA ILE A 37 -14.26 9.32 14.33
C ILE A 37 -14.89 10.13 13.20
N LEU A 38 -14.22 10.21 12.07
CA LEU A 38 -14.64 11.04 10.94
C LEU A 38 -15.57 10.31 9.96
N ARG A 39 -15.78 9.00 10.17
CA ARG A 39 -16.54 8.10 9.28
C ARG A 39 -16.08 8.13 7.81
N LEU A 40 -14.89 8.67 7.55
CA LEU A 40 -14.28 8.65 6.25
C LEU A 40 -13.87 7.22 5.90
N ALA A 41 -14.32 6.75 4.76
CA ALA A 41 -13.86 5.45 4.28
C ALA A 41 -12.42 5.56 3.79
N LYS A 42 -11.58 4.64 4.23
CA LYS A 42 -10.25 4.40 3.69
C LYS A 42 -10.28 3.12 2.89
N SER A 43 -9.45 3.04 1.88
CA SER A 43 -9.53 1.95 0.91
C SER A 43 -8.17 1.31 0.65
N ALA A 44 -8.23 0.04 0.26
CA ALA A 44 -7.13 -0.64 -0.41
C ALA A 44 -7.66 -1.30 -1.68
N LEU A 45 -6.78 -1.45 -2.65
CA LEU A 45 -7.07 -2.13 -3.91
C LEU A 45 -6.03 -3.22 -4.12
N VAL A 46 -6.48 -4.45 -4.22
CA VAL A 46 -5.65 -5.60 -4.59
C VAL A 46 -5.89 -5.89 -6.07
N THR A 47 -4.82 -5.89 -6.85
CA THR A 47 -4.84 -6.26 -8.28
C THR A 47 -3.78 -7.31 -8.54
N VAL A 48 -4.04 -8.20 -9.51
CA VAL A 48 -3.09 -9.26 -9.89
C VAL A 48 -2.85 -9.19 -11.38
N TYR A 49 -1.58 -9.19 -11.76
CA TYR A 49 -1.13 -9.07 -13.15
C TYR A 49 -0.31 -10.28 -13.58
N PRO A 50 -0.49 -10.76 -14.80
CA PRO A 50 0.37 -11.80 -15.34
C PRO A 50 1.76 -11.23 -15.64
N LEU A 51 2.81 -11.98 -15.28
CA LEU A 51 4.19 -11.70 -15.66
C LEU A 51 4.59 -12.54 -16.89
N PRO A 52 5.62 -12.12 -17.64
CA PRO A 52 6.09 -12.87 -18.82
C PRO A 52 6.56 -14.30 -18.52
N ASP A 53 6.98 -14.56 -17.27
CA ASP A 53 7.46 -15.85 -16.79
C ASP A 53 6.35 -16.74 -16.22
N THR A 54 5.09 -16.47 -16.54
CA THR A 54 3.88 -17.17 -16.08
C THR A 54 3.51 -16.98 -14.60
N ARG A 55 4.34 -16.31 -13.81
CA ARG A 55 3.98 -15.94 -12.43
C ARG A 55 2.92 -14.83 -12.43
N LEU A 56 2.25 -14.70 -11.32
CA LEU A 56 1.26 -13.65 -11.08
C LEU A 56 1.81 -12.67 -10.05
N LEU A 57 1.91 -11.39 -10.43
CA LEU A 57 2.28 -10.29 -9.53
C LEU A 57 1.04 -9.74 -8.84
N MET A 58 0.98 -9.82 -7.52
CA MET A 58 -0.02 -9.08 -6.73
C MET A 58 0.47 -7.67 -6.41
N VAL A 59 -0.36 -6.69 -6.66
CA VAL A 59 -0.14 -5.30 -6.27
C VAL A 59 -1.24 -4.87 -5.30
N VAL A 60 -0.84 -4.44 -4.11
CA VAL A 60 -1.73 -3.89 -3.08
C VAL A 60 -1.45 -2.40 -2.95
N ASN A 61 -2.43 -1.59 -3.31
CA ASN A 61 -2.39 -0.14 -3.13
C ASN A 61 -3.27 0.22 -1.94
N ILE A 62 -2.72 0.90 -0.93
CA ILE A 62 -3.41 1.17 0.34
C ILE A 62 -3.38 2.66 0.70
N HIS A 63 -4.51 3.15 1.20
CA HIS A 63 -4.60 4.35 2.02
C HIS A 63 -5.19 3.95 3.37
N ALA A 64 -4.32 3.80 4.36
CA ALA A 64 -4.70 3.30 5.67
C ALA A 64 -5.52 4.32 6.48
N VAL A 65 -6.30 3.82 7.44
CA VAL A 65 -7.05 4.67 8.37
C VAL A 65 -6.12 5.61 9.13
N ASN A 66 -6.49 6.88 9.22
CA ASN A 66 -5.68 7.91 9.88
C ASN A 66 -6.22 8.23 11.26
N PHE A 67 -7.47 8.65 11.34
CA PHE A 67 -8.10 9.14 12.58
C PHE A 67 -8.82 8.00 13.32
N SER A 68 -8.05 7.20 14.08
CA SER A 68 -8.61 6.20 15.00
C SER A 68 -7.88 6.26 16.33
N LEU A 69 -8.63 6.13 17.44
CA LEU A 69 -8.06 5.92 18.76
C LEU A 69 -7.53 4.49 18.84
N GLY A 70 -6.30 4.34 19.33
CA GLY A 70 -5.67 3.03 19.42
C GLY A 70 -5.21 2.45 18.08
N VAL A 71 -4.93 1.17 18.05
CA VAL A 71 -4.36 0.42 16.93
C VAL A 71 -5.34 -0.62 16.35
N ASP A 72 -6.47 -0.84 17.01
CA ASP A 72 -7.39 -1.95 16.66
C ASP A 72 -8.00 -1.80 15.28
N VAL A 73 -8.53 -0.61 14.96
CA VAL A 73 -9.11 -0.33 13.64
C VAL A 73 -8.05 -0.40 12.54
N TYR A 74 -6.86 0.10 12.84
CA TYR A 74 -5.70 0.00 11.95
C TYR A 74 -5.35 -1.47 11.65
N SER A 75 -5.27 -2.30 12.69
CA SER A 75 -5.00 -3.73 12.55
C SER A 75 -6.13 -4.46 11.81
N LYS A 76 -7.39 -4.12 12.09
CA LYS A 76 -8.55 -4.70 11.37
C LYS A 76 -8.51 -4.43 9.87
N GLN A 77 -8.06 -3.25 9.45
CA GLN A 77 -7.92 -2.94 8.01
C GLN A 77 -6.87 -3.83 7.33
N LEU A 78 -5.82 -4.24 8.05
CA LEU A 78 -4.78 -5.11 7.49
C LEU A 78 -5.22 -6.57 7.35
N LEU A 79 -6.20 -7.04 8.12
CA LEU A 79 -6.63 -8.45 8.10
C LEU A 79 -7.08 -8.93 6.71
N PRO A 80 -8.06 -8.28 6.02
CA PRO A 80 -8.48 -8.73 4.70
C PRO A 80 -7.38 -8.64 3.65
N ILE A 81 -6.41 -7.74 3.82
CA ILE A 81 -5.22 -7.67 2.96
C ILE A 81 -4.34 -8.89 3.23
N GLY A 82 -4.14 -9.24 4.50
CA GLY A 82 -3.39 -10.43 4.91
C GLY A 82 -3.99 -11.70 4.34
N ASP A 83 -5.31 -11.84 4.35
CA ASP A 83 -6.01 -12.99 3.75
C ASP A 83 -5.74 -13.10 2.24
N GLN A 84 -5.75 -11.98 1.50
CA GLN A 84 -5.40 -11.98 0.08
C GLN A 84 -3.93 -12.40 -0.15
N ILE A 85 -3.01 -11.87 0.66
CA ILE A 85 -1.57 -12.15 0.57
C ILE A 85 -1.27 -13.62 0.92
N ALA A 86 -1.93 -14.17 1.93
CA ALA A 86 -1.73 -15.56 2.37
C ALA A 86 -2.11 -16.60 1.31
N HIS A 87 -3.11 -16.29 0.46
CA HIS A 87 -3.53 -17.14 -0.63
C HIS A 87 -2.77 -16.91 -1.95
N HIS A 88 -1.77 -16.00 -1.95
CA HIS A 88 -0.98 -15.68 -3.14
C HIS A 88 0.44 -16.21 -3.03
N SER A 89 0.84 -17.08 -3.95
CA SER A 89 2.17 -17.69 -3.98
C SER A 89 3.21 -16.91 -4.79
N GLY A 90 2.76 -15.98 -5.65
CA GLY A 90 3.62 -15.18 -6.53
C GLY A 90 4.29 -13.98 -5.84
N PRO A 91 5.03 -13.18 -6.62
CA PRO A 91 5.61 -11.92 -6.14
C PRO A 91 4.52 -10.93 -5.72
N ILE A 92 4.87 -10.06 -4.76
CA ILE A 92 3.96 -9.06 -4.19
C ILE A 92 4.66 -7.71 -4.12
N ILE A 93 3.91 -6.66 -4.43
CA ILE A 93 4.22 -5.27 -4.10
C ILE A 93 3.04 -4.72 -3.28
N MET A 94 3.30 -4.19 -2.10
CA MET A 94 2.30 -3.49 -1.28
C MET A 94 2.80 -2.07 -1.01
N ALA A 95 2.11 -1.06 -1.52
CA ALA A 95 2.53 0.33 -1.46
C ALA A 95 1.38 1.28 -1.13
N GLY A 96 1.72 2.45 -0.59
CA GLY A 96 0.78 3.54 -0.34
C GLY A 96 1.03 4.30 0.95
N ASP A 97 0.03 5.09 1.34
CA ASP A 97 0.01 5.81 2.61
C ASP A 97 -0.53 4.90 3.73
N PHE A 98 0.37 4.46 4.60
CA PHE A 98 0.03 3.59 5.72
C PHE A 98 -0.38 4.35 6.98
N ASN A 99 -0.25 5.67 7.02
CA ASN A 99 -0.57 6.48 8.20
C ASN A 99 0.02 5.91 9.51
N ALA A 100 1.24 5.36 9.45
CA ALA A 100 1.90 4.69 10.58
C ALA A 100 2.65 5.68 11.49
N TRP A 101 2.06 6.85 11.75
CA TRP A 101 2.66 7.97 12.47
C TRP A 101 2.90 7.74 13.97
N SER A 102 2.34 6.69 14.57
CA SER A 102 2.54 6.36 15.99
C SER A 102 3.33 5.06 16.17
N ARG A 103 4.01 4.91 17.33
CA ARG A 103 4.75 3.71 17.65
C ARG A 103 3.89 2.42 17.64
N PRO A 104 2.66 2.43 18.20
CA PRO A 104 1.79 1.24 18.10
C PRO A 104 1.44 0.87 16.66
N ARG A 105 1.17 1.85 15.78
CA ARG A 105 0.87 1.59 14.36
C ARG A 105 2.08 1.06 13.60
N MET A 106 3.25 1.65 13.81
CA MET A 106 4.50 1.13 13.25
C MET A 106 4.74 -0.32 13.66
N ASN A 107 4.57 -0.63 14.95
CA ASN A 107 4.73 -1.99 15.45
C ASN A 107 3.72 -2.97 14.81
N ALA A 108 2.46 -2.55 14.64
CA ALA A 108 1.42 -3.35 13.96
C ALA A 108 1.77 -3.59 12.49
N LEU A 109 2.19 -2.53 11.78
CA LEU A 109 2.61 -2.62 10.37
C LEU A 109 3.79 -3.56 10.17
N TYR A 110 4.84 -3.42 10.97
CA TYR A 110 6.02 -4.30 10.86
C TYR A 110 5.75 -5.73 11.30
N ARG A 111 4.84 -5.95 12.25
CA ARG A 111 4.38 -7.29 12.61
C ARG A 111 3.66 -7.92 11.42
N PHE A 112 2.70 -7.23 10.84
CA PHE A 112 1.99 -7.65 9.64
C PHE A 112 2.95 -7.96 8.48
N ALA A 113 3.87 -7.05 8.17
CA ALA A 113 4.85 -7.26 7.10
C ALA A 113 5.69 -8.53 7.34
N ARG A 114 6.13 -8.79 8.57
CA ARG A 114 6.89 -9.98 8.93
C ARG A 114 6.05 -11.25 8.82
N GLU A 115 4.82 -11.25 9.31
CA GLU A 115 3.88 -12.38 9.20
C GLU A 115 3.59 -12.75 7.73
N MET A 116 3.52 -11.76 6.86
CA MET A 116 3.31 -11.92 5.41
C MET A 116 4.62 -12.13 4.62
N SER A 117 5.77 -12.24 5.30
CA SER A 117 7.10 -12.38 4.68
C SER A 117 7.44 -11.24 3.71
N LEU A 118 6.93 -10.04 3.97
CA LEU A 118 7.20 -8.84 3.20
C LEU A 118 8.44 -8.11 3.72
N ARG A 119 9.25 -7.59 2.82
CA ARG A 119 10.42 -6.73 3.12
C ARG A 119 10.12 -5.30 2.73
N GLU A 120 10.54 -4.33 3.55
CA GLU A 120 10.44 -2.91 3.23
C GLU A 120 11.52 -2.51 2.22
N VAL A 121 11.14 -1.69 1.25
CA VAL A 121 12.10 -0.99 0.38
C VAL A 121 12.80 0.11 1.18
N ARG A 122 14.13 0.14 1.12
CA ARG A 122 14.94 1.19 1.73
C ARG A 122 15.30 2.24 0.69
N PHE A 123 15.15 3.50 1.05
CA PHE A 123 15.50 4.65 0.23
C PHE A 123 16.79 5.27 0.80
N ASN A 124 17.83 5.45 -0.04
CA ASN A 124 19.12 5.99 0.39
C ASN A 124 19.00 7.45 0.86
N ASP A 125 18.24 8.27 0.13
CA ASP A 125 17.83 9.62 0.54
C ASP A 125 16.33 9.59 0.85
N ASP A 126 16.00 9.33 2.13
CA ASP A 126 14.61 9.16 2.57
C ASP A 126 13.90 10.50 2.78
N GLN A 127 13.45 11.09 1.69
CA GLN A 127 12.63 12.31 1.62
C GLN A 127 11.13 12.02 1.71
N ARG A 128 10.71 10.83 2.17
CA ARG A 128 9.29 10.53 2.42
C ARG A 128 8.69 11.52 3.40
N LYS A 129 7.43 11.86 3.22
CA LYS A 129 6.70 12.70 4.19
C LYS A 129 6.61 11.98 5.53
N LYS A 130 6.82 12.76 6.59
CA LYS A 130 6.87 12.25 7.98
C LYS A 130 5.84 12.97 8.82
N ALA A 131 5.17 12.21 9.69
CA ALA A 131 4.39 12.74 10.80
C ALA A 131 4.99 12.24 12.11
N PHE A 132 5.21 13.14 13.07
CA PHE A 132 5.88 12.83 14.34
C PHE A 132 7.21 12.08 14.17
N GLY A 133 7.99 12.47 13.13
CA GLY A 133 9.30 11.90 12.81
C GLY A 133 9.27 10.52 12.14
N ARG A 134 8.08 10.00 11.77
CA ARG A 134 7.91 8.70 11.11
C ARG A 134 7.38 8.85 9.70
N PRO A 135 7.89 8.07 8.73
CA PRO A 135 7.35 8.09 7.38
C PRO A 135 5.89 7.62 7.38
N LEU A 136 5.11 8.17 6.44
CA LEU A 136 3.72 7.80 6.22
C LEU A 136 3.59 6.78 5.10
N ASP A 137 4.43 6.92 4.07
CA ASP A 137 4.39 6.14 2.84
C ASP A 137 5.43 5.02 2.89
N PHE A 138 5.04 3.82 2.45
CA PHE A 138 5.91 2.65 2.42
C PHE A 138 5.72 1.88 1.12
N VAL A 139 6.77 1.15 0.75
CA VAL A 139 6.72 0.09 -0.26
C VAL A 139 7.27 -1.18 0.38
N PHE A 140 6.44 -2.21 0.42
CA PHE A 140 6.83 -3.55 0.84
C PHE A 140 6.78 -4.49 -0.35
N TYR A 141 7.59 -5.55 -0.33
CA TYR A 141 7.66 -6.52 -1.42
C TYR A 141 8.04 -7.92 -0.96
N ARG A 142 7.70 -8.91 -1.78
CA ARG A 142 8.10 -10.32 -1.64
C ARG A 142 8.32 -10.92 -3.03
N GLY A 143 9.29 -11.84 -3.17
CA GLY A 143 9.54 -12.57 -4.42
C GLY A 143 10.10 -11.71 -5.57
N LEU A 144 10.64 -10.53 -5.24
CA LEU A 144 11.26 -9.59 -6.16
C LEU A 144 12.63 -9.16 -5.64
N SER A 145 13.44 -8.55 -6.50
CA SER A 145 14.67 -7.84 -6.15
C SER A 145 14.51 -6.35 -6.46
N VAL A 146 14.92 -5.48 -5.55
CA VAL A 146 14.95 -4.03 -5.76
C VAL A 146 16.21 -3.67 -6.53
N HIS A 147 16.05 -3.00 -7.66
CA HIS A 147 17.16 -2.50 -8.49
C HIS A 147 17.53 -1.08 -8.12
N ASP A 148 16.53 -0.21 -8.06
CA ASP A 148 16.66 1.18 -7.65
C ASP A 148 15.47 1.62 -6.83
N ALA A 149 15.69 2.58 -5.92
CA ALA A 149 14.65 3.15 -5.09
C ALA A 149 14.97 4.59 -4.72
N SER A 150 14.09 5.51 -5.08
CA SER A 150 14.25 6.94 -4.84
C SER A 150 12.95 7.60 -4.41
N VAL A 151 13.08 8.75 -3.75
CA VAL A 151 11.96 9.61 -3.35
C VAL A 151 12.07 10.91 -4.13
N LEU A 152 11.05 11.23 -4.92
CA LEU A 152 11.04 12.43 -5.77
C LEU A 152 10.44 13.61 -5.01
N VAL A 153 11.25 14.62 -4.71
CA VAL A 153 10.74 15.83 -4.02
C VAL A 153 9.83 16.61 -4.98
N THR A 154 8.62 16.92 -4.51
CA THR A 154 7.64 17.68 -5.29
C THR A 154 6.94 18.73 -4.46
N ARG A 155 6.40 19.75 -5.15
CA ARG A 155 5.48 20.74 -4.58
C ARG A 155 4.04 20.55 -5.05
N ALA A 156 3.78 19.54 -5.89
CA ALA A 156 2.46 19.26 -6.45
C ALA A 156 1.55 18.45 -5.49
N SER A 157 2.12 17.90 -4.41
CA SER A 157 1.41 17.12 -3.40
C SER A 157 2.04 17.35 -2.03
N ASP A 158 1.28 17.07 -0.98
CA ASP A 158 1.74 16.97 0.39
C ASP A 158 2.52 15.67 0.68
N HIS A 159 2.49 14.69 -0.24
CA HIS A 159 3.33 13.50 -0.25
C HIS A 159 4.35 13.54 -1.39
N ASN A 160 5.52 12.99 -1.15
CA ASN A 160 6.56 12.83 -2.17
C ASN A 160 6.41 11.47 -2.88
N PRO A 161 6.39 11.44 -4.23
CA PRO A 161 6.33 10.18 -4.98
C PRO A 161 7.50 9.25 -4.67
N LEU A 162 7.19 7.97 -4.52
CA LEU A 162 8.17 6.90 -4.37
C LEU A 162 8.35 6.19 -5.72
N LEU A 163 9.57 6.17 -6.22
CA LEU A 163 9.94 5.45 -7.44
C LEU A 163 10.76 4.23 -7.05
N VAL A 164 10.32 3.05 -7.46
CA VAL A 164 11.03 1.79 -7.18
C VAL A 164 11.06 0.93 -8.43
N GLU A 165 12.25 0.50 -8.80
CA GLU A 165 12.47 -0.45 -9.87
C GLU A 165 12.69 -1.85 -9.30
N PHE A 166 11.88 -2.81 -9.78
CA PHE A 166 11.97 -4.21 -9.39
C PHE A 166 12.39 -5.09 -10.57
N SER A 167 13.15 -6.13 -10.27
CA SER A 167 13.34 -7.28 -11.15
C SER A 167 12.76 -8.54 -10.53
N PRO A 168 12.44 -9.57 -11.34
CA PRO A 168 12.04 -10.86 -10.81
C PRO A 168 13.07 -11.38 -9.80
N GLY A 169 12.60 -11.80 -8.62
CA GLY A 169 13.44 -12.51 -7.65
C GLY A 169 13.80 -13.91 -8.16
N LYS A 170 14.95 -14.40 -7.74
CA LYS A 170 15.38 -15.78 -7.98
C LYS A 170 14.55 -16.77 -7.20
#